data_aaacf5ef3fbc3e712709b6b9e74d4622
#
_entry.id   aaacf5ef3fbc3e712709b6b9e74d4622
#
_cell.length_a   1.000
_cell.length_b   1.000
_cell.length_c   1.000
_cell.angle_alpha   90.00
_cell.angle_beta   90.00
_cell.angle_gamma   90.00
#
_symmetry.space_group_name_H-M   'P 1'
#
loop_
_entity.id
_entity.type
_entity.pdbx_description
1 polymer ?
#
loop_
_entity_poly.entity_id
_entity_poly.type
_entity_poly.pdbx_seq_one_letter_code
_entity_poly.pdbx_strand_id
1 'polypeptide(L)'
;MNTDRTLSLSTVTHIINAPLEKIDIADWLFNLPDAEYQRCSPAHIAAGHTTSDDGCPMSINVETIGEALMVQHFVEVLEPHFCRLTSTSDAITTKGCTKVHLLWKLGAKK
;
A
#
# COMPACT_ATOMS: atom_id res chain seq x y z
N MET A 1 2.06 17.83 -21.07
CA MET A 1 1.08 17.18 -20.16
C MET A 1 1.56 17.32 -18.71
N ASN A 2 0.69 17.68 -17.83
CA ASN A 2 1.02 17.79 -16.41
C ASN A 2 0.93 16.40 -15.77
N THR A 3 2.09 15.82 -15.43
CA THR A 3 2.16 14.49 -14.79
C THR A 3 1.93 14.55 -13.27
N ASP A 4 1.90 15.78 -12.70
CA ASP A 4 1.74 15.97 -11.26
C ASP A 4 0.29 16.19 -10.84
N ARG A 5 -0.63 15.96 -11.76
CA ARG A 5 -2.05 16.14 -11.49
C ARG A 5 -2.56 15.15 -10.46
N THR A 6 -3.03 15.66 -9.34
CA THR A 6 -3.66 14.86 -8.30
C THR A 6 -5.16 14.72 -8.61
N LEU A 7 -5.62 13.48 -8.79
CA LEU A 7 -7.04 13.19 -9.04
C LEU A 7 -7.82 13.02 -7.73
N SER A 8 -7.16 12.56 -6.67
CA SER A 8 -7.79 12.35 -5.38
C SER A 8 -6.75 12.41 -4.28
N LEU A 9 -7.12 12.98 -3.14
CA LEU A 9 -6.29 13.04 -1.94
C LEU A 9 -7.14 12.70 -0.73
N SER A 10 -6.62 11.81 0.12
CA SER A 10 -7.31 11.41 1.36
C SER A 10 -6.30 11.31 2.50
N THR A 11 -6.72 11.74 3.70
CA THR A 11 -5.90 11.65 4.91
C THR A 11 -6.74 11.05 6.03
N VAL A 12 -6.15 10.07 6.74
CA VAL A 12 -6.79 9.40 7.87
C VAL A 12 -5.80 9.32 9.02
N THR A 13 -6.28 9.57 10.25
CA THR A 13 -5.47 9.51 11.46
C THR A 13 -6.13 8.60 12.49
N HIS A 14 -5.34 7.72 13.10
CA HIS A 14 -5.78 6.84 14.17
C HIS A 14 -4.83 6.90 15.35
N ILE A 15 -5.35 6.60 16.54
CA ILE A 15 -4.56 6.52 17.77
C ILE A 15 -4.27 5.06 18.08
N ILE A 16 -3.00 4.75 18.32
CA ILE A 16 -2.54 3.41 18.69
C ILE A 16 -1.98 3.47 20.12
N ASN A 17 -2.48 2.62 21.01
CA ASN A 17 -2.02 2.55 22.41
C ASN A 17 -0.75 1.70 22.50
N ALA A 18 0.36 2.25 22.01
CA ALA A 18 1.67 1.61 22.07
C ALA A 18 2.76 2.68 22.09
N PRO A 19 3.92 2.42 22.76
CA PRO A 19 5.04 3.34 22.69
C PRO A 19 5.54 3.50 21.25
N LEU A 20 5.92 4.71 20.88
CA LEU A 20 6.38 5.00 19.51
C LEU A 20 7.57 4.13 19.11
N GLU A 21 8.50 3.84 20.05
CA GLU A 21 9.67 3.03 19.78
C GLU A 21 9.34 1.57 19.44
N LYS A 22 8.13 1.12 19.69
CA LYS A 22 7.68 -0.22 19.31
C LYS A 22 6.95 -0.26 17.97
N ILE A 23 6.78 0.90 17.34
CA ILE A 23 6.09 1.00 16.06
C ILE A 23 7.13 0.93 14.94
N ASP A 24 7.02 -0.08 14.09
CA ASP A 24 7.84 -0.22 12.89
C ASP A 24 6.91 -0.43 11.69
N ILE A 25 6.59 0.66 11.01
CA ILE A 25 5.66 0.64 9.87
C ILE A 25 6.24 -0.15 8.71
N ALA A 26 7.55 -0.02 8.46
CA ALA A 26 8.21 -0.72 7.36
C ALA A 26 8.14 -2.23 7.56
N ASP A 27 8.46 -2.72 8.76
CA ASP A 27 8.38 -4.13 9.10
C ASP A 27 6.95 -4.66 8.96
N TRP A 28 5.99 -3.91 9.50
CA TRP A 28 4.58 -4.27 9.40
C TRP A 28 4.11 -4.38 7.94
N LEU A 29 4.47 -3.40 7.11
CA LEU A 29 4.05 -3.38 5.70
C LEU A 29 4.60 -4.55 4.91
N PHE A 30 5.89 -4.89 5.10
CA PHE A 30 6.53 -5.93 4.30
C PHE A 30 6.34 -7.33 4.85
N ASN A 31 6.09 -7.45 6.15
CA ASN A 31 5.92 -8.76 6.78
C ASN A 31 4.48 -9.05 7.20
N LEU A 32 3.53 -8.23 6.76
CA LEU A 32 2.11 -8.46 7.03
C LEU A 32 1.68 -9.80 6.42
N PRO A 33 1.27 -10.78 7.24
CA PRO A 33 0.82 -12.06 6.72
C PRO A 33 -0.44 -11.91 5.87
N ASP A 34 -0.55 -12.72 4.83
CA ASP A 34 -1.71 -12.74 3.95
C ASP A 34 -3.02 -12.90 4.71
N ALA A 35 -3.07 -13.82 5.68
CA ALA A 35 -4.26 -14.04 6.50
C ALA A 35 -4.65 -12.81 7.31
N GLU A 36 -3.68 -12.06 7.84
CA GLU A 36 -3.95 -10.81 8.56
C GLU A 36 -4.53 -9.75 7.64
N TYR A 37 -3.97 -9.62 6.44
CA TYR A 37 -4.46 -8.68 5.44
C TYR A 37 -5.91 -9.00 5.07
N GLN A 38 -6.21 -10.27 4.84
CA GLN A 38 -7.57 -10.71 4.51
C GLN A 38 -8.57 -10.40 5.63
N ARG A 39 -8.16 -10.49 6.89
CA ARG A 39 -9.04 -10.20 8.03
C ARG A 39 -9.35 -8.72 8.21
N CYS A 40 -8.50 -7.82 7.70
CA CYS A 40 -8.69 -6.38 7.90
C CYS A 40 -9.91 -5.83 7.16
N SER A 41 -10.32 -6.46 6.07
CA SER A 41 -11.47 -6.00 5.28
C SER A 41 -11.98 -7.12 4.37
N PRO A 42 -13.31 -7.20 4.14
CA PRO A 42 -13.86 -8.11 3.13
C PRO A 42 -13.35 -7.84 1.71
N ALA A 43 -12.89 -6.61 1.44
CA ALA A 43 -12.35 -6.23 0.15
C ALA A 43 -10.92 -6.75 -0.07
N HIS A 44 -10.20 -7.11 1.00
CA HIS A 44 -8.84 -7.60 0.93
C HIS A 44 -8.80 -9.06 0.47
N ILE A 45 -8.06 -9.34 -0.58
CA ILE A 45 -7.97 -10.68 -1.17
C ILE A 45 -6.66 -11.36 -0.83
N ALA A 46 -5.53 -10.67 -0.99
CA ALA A 46 -4.21 -11.26 -0.78
C ALA A 46 -3.16 -10.19 -0.52
N ALA A 47 -2.12 -10.57 0.21
CA ALA A 47 -0.94 -9.75 0.40
C ALA A 47 0.32 -10.61 0.32
N GLY A 48 1.41 -10.00 -0.14
CA GLY A 48 2.70 -10.66 -0.23
C GLY A 48 3.82 -9.64 -0.38
N HIS A 49 5.04 -10.13 -0.51
CA HIS A 49 6.18 -9.27 -0.74
C HIS A 49 7.19 -9.96 -1.65
N THR A 50 7.99 -9.17 -2.34
CA THR A 50 9.01 -9.64 -3.25
C THR A 50 10.10 -8.57 -3.39
N THR A 51 10.91 -8.68 -4.43
CA THR A 51 11.93 -7.71 -4.79
C THR A 51 11.68 -7.26 -6.21
N SER A 52 11.75 -5.95 -6.45
CA SER A 52 11.63 -5.40 -7.80
C SER A 52 12.87 -5.72 -8.64
N ASP A 53 12.80 -5.48 -9.94
CA ASP A 53 13.89 -5.78 -10.88
C ASP A 53 15.19 -5.05 -10.53
N ASP A 54 15.10 -3.89 -9.88
CA ASP A 54 16.25 -3.10 -9.44
C ASP A 54 16.72 -3.45 -8.03
N GLY A 55 16.16 -4.49 -7.40
CA GLY A 55 16.56 -4.96 -6.08
C GLY A 55 15.86 -4.30 -4.89
N CYS A 56 14.90 -3.42 -5.12
CA CYS A 56 14.17 -2.76 -4.04
C CYS A 56 13.10 -3.67 -3.43
N PRO A 57 12.88 -3.61 -2.11
CA PRO A 57 11.76 -4.33 -1.49
C PRO A 57 10.44 -3.87 -2.09
N MET A 58 9.55 -4.82 -2.35
CA MET A 58 8.24 -4.55 -2.96
C MET A 58 7.15 -5.28 -2.20
N SER A 59 6.12 -4.54 -1.80
CA SER A 59 4.89 -5.09 -1.22
C SER A 59 3.83 -5.22 -2.31
N ILE A 60 3.09 -6.31 -2.30
CA ILE A 60 2.02 -6.58 -3.26
C ILE A 60 0.73 -6.79 -2.49
N ASN A 61 -0.30 -6.04 -2.85
CA ASN A 61 -1.64 -6.17 -2.26
C ASN A 61 -2.67 -6.33 -3.36
N VAL A 62 -3.64 -7.21 -3.12
CA VAL A 62 -4.77 -7.41 -4.02
C VAL A 62 -6.05 -7.13 -3.27
N GLU A 63 -6.86 -6.22 -3.77
CA GLU A 63 -8.14 -5.87 -3.15
C GLU A 63 -9.16 -5.44 -4.20
N THR A 64 -10.43 -5.45 -3.80
CA THR A 64 -11.48 -4.86 -4.65
C THR A 64 -11.73 -3.42 -4.23
N ILE A 65 -11.78 -2.52 -5.20
CA ILE A 65 -12.14 -1.11 -4.99
C ILE A 65 -13.25 -0.79 -5.98
N GLY A 66 -14.46 -0.60 -5.46
CA GLY A 66 -15.64 -0.46 -6.31
C GLY A 66 -15.83 -1.72 -7.15
N GLU A 67 -15.89 -1.58 -8.47
CA GLU A 67 -16.04 -2.71 -9.41
C GLU A 67 -14.71 -3.23 -9.95
N ALA A 68 -13.60 -2.66 -9.49
CA ALA A 68 -12.27 -3.02 -9.98
C ALA A 68 -11.56 -3.98 -9.04
N LEU A 69 -10.83 -4.94 -9.61
CA LEU A 69 -9.82 -5.70 -8.89
C LEU A 69 -8.51 -4.93 -9.01
N MET A 70 -7.94 -4.54 -7.87
CA MET A 70 -6.70 -3.78 -7.82
C MET A 70 -5.55 -4.69 -7.43
N VAL A 71 -4.55 -4.77 -8.30
CA VAL A 71 -3.27 -5.43 -7.99
C VAL A 71 -2.24 -4.32 -7.80
N GLN A 72 -1.85 -4.10 -6.56
CA GLN A 72 -1.02 -2.97 -6.15
C GLN A 72 0.40 -3.42 -5.85
N HIS A 73 1.38 -2.73 -6.45
CA HIS A 73 2.81 -2.99 -6.25
C HIS A 73 3.43 -1.74 -5.66
N PHE A 74 3.93 -1.81 -4.43
CA PHE A 74 4.46 -0.66 -3.71
C PHE A 74 5.96 -0.77 -3.50
N VAL A 75 6.70 0.23 -3.96
CA VAL A 75 8.14 0.36 -3.78
C VAL A 75 8.44 1.78 -3.32
N GLU A 76 9.24 1.97 -2.29
CA GLU A 76 9.77 3.30 -1.93
C GLU A 76 10.54 3.29 -0.61
N VAL A 77 10.71 4.51 -0.06
CA VAL A 77 11.45 4.77 1.17
C VAL A 77 10.77 4.15 2.39
N LEU A 78 11.54 3.43 3.18
CA LEU A 78 11.05 2.70 4.33
C LEU A 78 11.87 3.05 5.58
N GLU A 79 11.17 3.61 6.57
CA GLU A 79 11.71 3.88 7.90
C GLU A 79 10.70 3.42 8.94
N PRO A 80 11.12 3.10 10.19
CA PRO A 80 10.20 2.58 11.19
C PRO A 80 8.98 3.46 11.46
N HIS A 81 9.16 4.79 11.44
CA HIS A 81 8.07 5.73 11.75
C HIS A 81 7.55 6.50 10.56
N PHE A 82 8.09 6.25 9.38
CA PHE A 82 7.64 6.89 8.16
C PHE A 82 7.93 6.02 6.94
N CYS A 83 6.91 5.81 6.12
CA CYS A 83 7.07 5.12 4.85
C CYS A 83 6.40 5.93 3.76
N ARG A 84 7.06 6.02 2.61
CA ARG A 84 6.50 6.60 1.41
C ARG A 84 6.51 5.52 0.33
N LEU A 85 5.35 5.20 -0.18
CA LEU A 85 5.16 4.10 -1.12
C LEU A 85 4.59 4.64 -2.41
N THR A 86 5.24 4.32 -3.52
CA THR A 86 4.69 4.61 -4.86
C THR A 86 4.33 3.30 -5.53
N SER A 87 3.28 3.34 -6.31
CA SER A 87 2.76 2.14 -6.97
C SER A 87 2.35 2.46 -8.38
N THR A 88 2.66 1.53 -9.29
CA THR A 88 1.96 1.40 -10.56
C THR A 88 1.09 0.18 -10.45
N SER A 89 -0.20 0.39 -10.28
CA SER A 89 -1.16 -0.67 -9.98
C SER A 89 -2.00 -1.00 -11.19
N ASP A 90 -2.46 -2.25 -11.25
CA ASP A 90 -3.40 -2.70 -12.28
C ASP A 90 -4.82 -2.66 -11.73
N ALA A 91 -5.69 -1.87 -12.36
CA ALA A 91 -7.12 -1.87 -12.08
C ALA A 91 -7.82 -2.71 -13.14
N ILE A 92 -8.36 -3.85 -12.73
CA ILE A 92 -8.95 -4.83 -13.65
C ILE A 92 -10.45 -4.83 -13.47
N THR A 93 -11.18 -4.57 -14.57
CA THR A 93 -12.64 -4.62 -14.60
C THR A 93 -13.09 -5.54 -15.75
N THR A 94 -14.40 -5.75 -15.88
CA THR A 94 -14.96 -6.49 -17.00
C THR A 94 -14.70 -5.82 -18.36
N LYS A 95 -14.31 -4.53 -18.34
CA LYS A 95 -14.04 -3.76 -19.55
C LYS A 95 -12.55 -3.73 -19.93
N GLY A 96 -11.68 -4.28 -19.10
CA GLY A 96 -10.24 -4.31 -19.36
C GLY A 96 -9.40 -3.94 -18.17
N CYS A 97 -8.14 -3.63 -18.45
CA CYS A 97 -7.15 -3.29 -17.43
C CYS A 97 -6.62 -1.86 -17.65
N THR A 98 -6.55 -1.09 -16.57
CA THR A 98 -6.03 0.28 -16.59
C THR A 98 -4.91 0.41 -15.55
N LYS A 99 -3.84 1.12 -15.88
CA LYS A 99 -2.78 1.43 -14.92
C LYS A 99 -3.19 2.62 -14.06
N VAL A 100 -2.93 2.50 -12.76
CA VAL A 100 -3.21 3.56 -11.78
C VAL A 100 -1.94 3.82 -10.98
N HIS A 101 -1.55 5.09 -10.85
CA HIS A 101 -0.41 5.51 -10.05
C HIS A 101 -0.89 6.00 -8.70
N LEU A 102 -0.32 5.44 -7.63
CA LEU A 102 -0.68 5.77 -6.26
C LEU A 102 0.55 6.20 -5.48
N LEU A 103 0.37 7.16 -4.59
CA LEU A 103 1.36 7.57 -3.61
C LEU A 103 0.74 7.44 -2.22
N TRP A 104 1.39 6.67 -1.36
CA TRP A 104 1.01 6.52 0.04
C TRP A 104 2.09 7.07 0.94
N LYS A 105 1.68 7.79 1.97
CA LYS A 105 2.57 8.22 3.05
C LYS A 105 1.98 7.75 4.36
N LEU A 106 2.74 6.96 5.10
CA LEU A 106 2.34 6.47 6.41
C LEU A 106 3.36 6.95 7.44
N GLY A 107 2.87 7.52 8.54
CA GLY A 107 3.73 8.04 9.58
C GLY A 107 3.19 7.72 10.96
N ALA A 108 4.09 7.59 11.93
CA ALA A 108 3.76 7.44 13.34
C ALA A 108 4.49 8.51 14.13
N LYS A 109 3.80 9.10 15.11
CA LYS A 109 4.37 10.12 16.00
C LYS A 109 3.68 10.07 17.36
N LYS A 110 4.35 10.64 18.36
CA LYS A 110 3.74 10.84 19.69
C LYS A 110 2.56 11.79 19.62
#